data_ca9b65107c7ac78767e836f9d93a2a15
#
_entry.id   ca9b65107c7ac78767e836f9d93a2a15
#
_cell.length_a   1.000
_cell.length_b   1.000
_cell.length_c   1.000
_cell.angle_alpha   90.00
_cell.angle_beta   90.00
_cell.angle_gamma   90.00
#
_symmetry.space_group_name_H-M   'P 1'
#
loop_
_entity.id
_entity.type
_entity.pdbx_description
1 polymer ?
#
loop_
_entity_poly.entity_id
_entity_poly.type
_entity_poly.pdbx_seq_one_letter_code
_entity_poly.pdbx_strand_id
1 'polypeptide(L)'
;MALGIECLITDDTARALNIAQELDRLNRERREIETTMQDQALAMLDGLGPGLDADAGEAYTLALFDPSWHQGVVGILAARIKDRLHRPVIAFAAGNAGELKGSGRSIPGLHLRDALDLVAKRAPGLILRFGGHAAAAGLTLRSEGLAQFGELFESTVRGLLAASDLARSIETDGPLESAYMNLDTIRLLEREVWGQGFPQPLFCDRFAVASQRAVGDKHLKLRLQKDGKSYEAIRFNSLAPAGAAIRAAYRLAVNEYNGVQSVQLVVEEWESAK
;
A
#
# COMPACT_ATOMS: atom_id res chain seq x y z
N MET A 1 4.14 17.57 14.53
CA MET A 1 3.25 18.55 13.84
C MET A 1 3.66 19.99 14.17
N ALA A 2 3.86 20.39 15.43
CA ALA A 2 4.25 21.77 15.79
C ALA A 2 5.53 22.25 15.03
N LEU A 3 6.60 21.45 15.05
CA LEU A 3 7.82 21.75 14.31
C LEU A 3 7.61 21.95 12.79
N GLY A 4 6.73 21.11 12.17
CA GLY A 4 6.42 21.26 10.75
C GLY A 4 5.70 22.55 10.43
N ILE A 5 4.76 22.97 11.29
CA ILE A 5 4.09 24.27 11.16
C ILE A 5 5.10 25.41 11.33
N GLU A 6 5.92 25.36 12.38
CA GLU A 6 6.95 26.38 12.62
C GLU A 6 7.91 26.50 11.44
N CYS A 7 8.35 25.39 10.85
CA CYS A 7 9.21 25.37 9.67
C CYS A 7 8.61 26.14 8.48
N LEU A 8 7.28 26.04 8.29
CA LEU A 8 6.59 26.65 7.16
C LEU A 8 6.25 28.11 7.35
N ILE A 9 6.14 28.61 8.62
CA ILE A 9 5.66 29.96 8.90
C ILE A 9 6.75 30.90 9.43
N THR A 10 7.98 30.38 9.75
CA THR A 10 9.05 31.23 10.25
C THR A 10 9.72 32.02 9.14
N ASP A 11 9.96 33.32 9.35
CA ASP A 11 10.73 34.19 8.47
C ASP A 11 12.26 34.06 8.70
N ASP A 12 12.68 33.35 9.75
CA ASP A 12 14.07 33.07 10.05
C ASP A 12 14.57 31.87 9.23
N THR A 13 15.33 32.13 8.17
CA THR A 13 15.89 31.11 7.27
C THR A 13 16.80 30.12 8.01
N ALA A 14 17.59 30.56 8.99
CA ALA A 14 18.45 29.66 9.76
C ALA A 14 17.63 28.73 10.64
N ARG A 15 16.57 29.25 11.27
CA ARG A 15 15.62 28.48 12.05
C ARG A 15 14.87 27.47 11.18
N ALA A 16 14.37 27.88 10.00
CA ALA A 16 13.71 27.00 9.04
C ALA A 16 14.62 25.83 8.61
N LEU A 17 15.89 26.11 8.29
CA LEU A 17 16.85 25.10 7.89
C LEU A 17 17.12 24.07 9.01
N ASN A 18 17.32 24.54 10.25
CA ASN A 18 17.54 23.67 11.40
C ASN A 18 16.33 22.75 11.65
N ILE A 19 15.11 23.28 11.55
CA ILE A 19 13.89 22.48 11.71
C ILE A 19 13.75 21.49 10.56
N ALA A 20 14.04 21.88 9.31
CA ALA A 20 13.99 20.98 8.17
C ALA A 20 14.96 19.79 8.31
N GLN A 21 16.17 20.03 8.81
CA GLN A 21 17.15 18.97 9.10
C GLN A 21 16.65 18.02 10.19
N GLU A 22 16.07 18.56 11.26
CA GLU A 22 15.48 17.76 12.33
C GLU A 22 14.30 16.92 11.84
N LEU A 23 13.41 17.49 11.02
CA LEU A 23 12.30 16.76 10.40
C LEU A 23 12.78 15.64 9.47
N ASP A 24 13.87 15.86 8.70
CA ASP A 24 14.47 14.82 7.87
C ASP A 24 15.07 13.69 8.72
N ARG A 25 15.77 14.01 9.83
CA ARG A 25 16.27 13.03 10.80
C ARG A 25 15.13 12.18 11.37
N LEU A 26 14.09 12.83 11.89
CA LEU A 26 12.91 12.15 12.45
C LEU A 26 12.19 11.27 11.40
N ASN A 27 12.16 11.71 10.14
CA ASN A 27 11.56 10.93 9.06
C ASN A 27 12.39 9.69 8.70
N ARG A 28 13.73 9.76 8.78
CA ARG A 28 14.61 8.58 8.64
C ARG A 28 14.39 7.59 9.78
N GLU A 29 14.41 8.04 11.03
CA GLU A 29 14.09 7.19 12.19
C GLU A 29 12.73 6.51 12.04
N ARG A 30 11.69 7.25 11.64
CA ARG A 30 10.37 6.67 11.39
C ARG A 30 10.41 5.57 10.35
N ARG A 31 11.17 5.75 9.25
CA ARG A 31 11.31 4.74 8.18
C ARG A 31 12.04 3.48 8.67
N GLU A 32 13.05 3.63 9.50
CA GLU A 32 13.76 2.49 10.10
C GLU A 32 12.85 1.68 11.01
N ILE A 33 12.09 2.35 11.88
CA ILE A 33 11.07 1.71 12.73
C ILE A 33 10.02 1.01 11.87
N GLU A 34 9.52 1.65 10.81
CA GLU A 34 8.53 1.08 9.87
C GLU A 34 9.07 -0.21 9.23
N THR A 35 10.31 -0.18 8.73
CA THR A 35 10.94 -1.35 8.10
C THR A 35 11.07 -2.49 9.09
N THR A 36 11.60 -2.24 10.28
CA THR A 36 11.75 -3.25 11.33
C THR A 36 10.41 -3.88 11.71
N MET A 37 9.38 -3.07 11.92
CA MET A 37 8.03 -3.55 12.25
C MET A 37 7.42 -4.35 11.10
N GLN A 38 7.66 -3.94 9.85
CA GLN A 38 7.20 -4.67 8.67
C GLN A 38 7.86 -6.05 8.59
N ASP A 39 9.18 -6.14 8.77
CA ASP A 39 9.91 -7.39 8.74
C ASP A 39 9.44 -8.34 9.86
N GLN A 40 9.21 -7.81 11.07
CA GLN A 40 8.65 -8.58 12.19
C GLN A 40 7.24 -9.11 11.86
N ALA A 41 6.37 -8.27 11.32
CA ALA A 41 5.01 -8.68 10.98
C ALA A 41 5.01 -9.75 9.88
N LEU A 42 5.90 -9.65 8.88
CA LEU A 42 6.04 -10.65 7.83
C LEU A 42 6.57 -11.97 8.37
N ALA A 43 7.57 -11.94 9.27
CA ALA A 43 8.07 -13.13 9.93
C ALA A 43 6.99 -13.81 10.80
N MET A 44 6.14 -13.04 11.47
CA MET A 44 4.97 -13.58 12.19
C MET A 44 4.00 -14.28 11.23
N LEU A 45 3.72 -13.69 10.07
CA LEU A 45 2.83 -14.27 9.06
C LEU A 45 3.43 -15.53 8.44
N ASP A 46 4.72 -15.55 8.13
CA ASP A 46 5.43 -16.72 7.62
C ASP A 46 5.45 -17.87 8.65
N GLY A 47 5.48 -17.55 9.96
CA GLY A 47 5.40 -18.50 11.06
C GLY A 47 4.00 -19.12 11.29
N LEU A 48 2.93 -18.51 10.73
CA LEU A 48 1.57 -19.04 10.81
C LEU A 48 1.28 -20.12 9.75
N GLY A 49 2.26 -20.45 8.91
CA GLY A 49 2.19 -21.51 7.90
C GLY A 49 1.63 -21.05 6.55
N PRO A 50 1.63 -21.93 5.54
CA PRO A 50 1.25 -21.61 4.15
C PRO A 50 -0.24 -21.25 3.96
N GLY A 51 -0.97 -21.06 5.04
CA GLY A 51 -2.38 -20.66 5.06
C GLY A 51 -2.64 -19.18 4.79
N LEU A 52 -1.64 -18.31 4.61
CA LEU A 52 -1.79 -16.87 4.35
C LEU A 52 -1.30 -16.44 2.95
N ASP A 53 -0.71 -17.33 2.18
CA ASP A 53 -0.48 -17.12 0.75
C ASP A 53 -1.80 -17.20 -0.03
N ALA A 54 -1.82 -16.73 -1.27
CA ALA A 54 -3.00 -16.55 -2.12
C ALA A 54 -3.93 -17.78 -2.27
N ASP A 55 -3.50 -18.97 -1.82
CA ASP A 55 -4.29 -20.22 -1.73
C ASP A 55 -4.87 -20.46 -0.32
N ALA A 56 -4.57 -19.63 0.65
CA ALA A 56 -5.12 -19.69 1.99
C ALA A 56 -6.57 -19.21 2.02
N GLY A 57 -7.44 -19.98 1.48
CA GLY A 57 -8.87 -19.74 1.41
C GLY A 57 -9.60 -19.61 2.75
N GLU A 58 -8.93 -19.38 3.87
CA GLU A 58 -9.58 -19.40 5.16
C GLU A 58 -9.67 -18.06 5.89
N ALA A 59 -8.65 -17.21 5.93
CA ALA A 59 -8.71 -15.97 6.69
C ALA A 59 -9.13 -14.76 5.84
N TYR A 60 -10.22 -14.09 6.22
CA TYR A 60 -10.71 -12.85 5.60
C TYR A 60 -10.08 -11.61 6.19
N THR A 61 -9.55 -11.69 7.41
CA THR A 61 -9.00 -10.54 8.14
C THR A 61 -7.71 -10.89 8.86
N LEU A 62 -6.96 -9.86 9.25
CA LEU A 62 -5.79 -9.99 10.11
C LEU A 62 -5.90 -9.03 11.29
N ALA A 63 -5.76 -9.55 12.51
CA ALA A 63 -5.61 -8.79 13.74
C ALA A 63 -4.23 -9.12 14.33
N LEU A 64 -3.28 -8.21 14.20
CA LEU A 64 -1.88 -8.42 14.53
C LEU A 64 -1.46 -7.57 15.71
N PHE A 65 -0.68 -8.13 16.62
CA PHE A 65 -0.13 -7.41 17.77
C PHE A 65 1.28 -7.89 18.07
N ASP A 66 2.13 -6.93 18.36
CA ASP A 66 3.41 -7.18 18.99
C ASP A 66 3.69 -6.09 20.03
N PRO A 67 4.18 -6.45 21.25
CA PRO A 67 4.41 -5.46 22.31
C PRO A 67 5.53 -4.46 21.98
N SER A 68 6.40 -4.76 21.02
CA SER A 68 7.48 -3.87 20.57
C SER A 68 7.00 -2.83 19.53
N TRP A 69 5.80 -2.98 18.99
CA TRP A 69 5.33 -2.07 17.94
C TRP A 69 4.99 -0.69 18.44
N HIS A 70 5.41 0.31 17.67
CA HIS A 70 5.21 1.72 18.00
C HIS A 70 3.84 2.23 17.51
N GLN A 71 3.04 2.85 18.40
CA GLN A 71 1.70 3.35 18.09
C GLN A 71 1.62 4.30 16.88
N GLY A 72 2.65 5.12 16.65
CA GLY A 72 2.71 6.06 15.53
C GLY A 72 2.94 5.40 14.16
N VAL A 73 3.31 4.11 14.13
CA VAL A 73 3.69 3.39 12.91
C VAL A 73 2.71 2.27 12.55
N VAL A 74 1.94 1.74 13.50
CA VAL A 74 1.00 0.63 13.24
C VAL A 74 0.01 0.90 12.10
N GLY A 75 -0.35 2.17 11.87
CA GLY A 75 -1.23 2.52 10.75
C GLY A 75 -0.57 2.37 9.38
N ILE A 76 0.73 2.62 9.28
CA ILE A 76 1.52 2.41 8.07
C ILE A 76 1.75 0.91 7.88
N LEU A 77 2.08 0.20 8.96
CA LEU A 77 2.23 -1.25 8.96
C LEU A 77 0.97 -1.95 8.45
N ALA A 78 -0.20 -1.61 9.00
CA ALA A 78 -1.49 -2.14 8.55
C ALA A 78 -1.72 -1.90 7.06
N ALA A 79 -1.35 -0.72 6.53
CA ALA A 79 -1.46 -0.41 5.11
C ALA A 79 -0.56 -1.32 4.25
N ARG A 80 0.71 -1.50 4.64
CA ARG A 80 1.66 -2.35 3.91
C ARG A 80 1.22 -3.82 3.85
N ILE A 81 0.75 -4.34 4.99
CA ILE A 81 0.27 -5.73 5.06
C ILE A 81 -1.01 -5.88 4.23
N LYS A 82 -1.95 -4.94 4.35
CA LYS A 82 -3.17 -4.90 3.52
C LYS A 82 -2.82 -4.88 2.03
N ASP A 83 -1.86 -4.06 1.60
CA ASP A 83 -1.45 -3.97 0.19
C ASP A 83 -0.81 -5.28 -0.31
N ARG A 84 -0.04 -5.96 0.56
CA ARG A 84 0.60 -7.24 0.21
C ARG A 84 -0.38 -8.40 0.14
N LEU A 85 -1.27 -8.52 1.12
CA LEU A 85 -2.14 -9.70 1.28
C LEU A 85 -3.57 -9.49 0.75
N HIS A 86 -3.92 -8.27 0.38
CA HIS A 86 -5.27 -7.87 -0.03
C HIS A 86 -6.36 -8.35 0.95
N ARG A 87 -6.16 -8.05 2.24
CA ARG A 87 -7.05 -8.39 3.35
C ARG A 87 -7.25 -7.17 4.24
N PRO A 88 -8.43 -6.98 4.85
CA PRO A 88 -8.59 -6.03 5.95
C PRO A 88 -7.63 -6.39 7.09
N VAL A 89 -6.85 -5.41 7.55
CA VAL A 89 -5.82 -5.58 8.58
C VAL A 89 -6.03 -4.59 9.70
N ILE A 90 -5.94 -5.05 10.94
CA ILE A 90 -5.80 -4.19 12.10
C ILE A 90 -4.50 -4.56 12.81
N ALA A 91 -3.59 -3.60 12.90
CA ALA A 91 -2.35 -3.74 13.65
C ALA A 91 -2.47 -3.00 14.99
N PHE A 92 -2.09 -3.67 16.07
CA PHE A 92 -2.17 -3.14 17.43
C PHE A 92 -0.78 -2.90 18.00
N ALA A 93 -0.66 -1.82 18.77
CA ALA A 93 0.48 -1.56 19.64
C ALA A 93 0.01 -1.47 21.09
N ALA A 94 0.93 -1.69 22.03
CA ALA A 94 0.67 -1.52 23.44
C ALA A 94 0.30 -0.05 23.75
N GLY A 95 -0.79 0.14 24.48
CA GLY A 95 -1.25 1.42 25.01
C GLY A 95 -0.90 1.56 26.50
N ASN A 96 -1.56 2.49 27.15
CA ASN A 96 -1.44 2.67 28.60
C ASN A 96 -2.39 1.72 29.34
N ALA A 97 -2.03 1.33 30.57
CA ALA A 97 -2.91 0.60 31.52
C ALA A 97 -3.54 -0.69 30.92
N GLY A 98 -2.80 -1.49 30.16
CA GLY A 98 -3.30 -2.75 29.58
C GLY A 98 -4.24 -2.55 28.37
N GLU A 99 -4.28 -1.34 27.80
CA GLU A 99 -4.97 -1.10 26.54
C GLU A 99 -4.10 -1.46 25.32
N LEU A 100 -4.75 -1.81 24.24
CA LEU A 100 -4.17 -1.91 22.90
C LEU A 100 -4.75 -0.81 22.01
N LYS A 101 -3.87 -0.12 21.28
CA LYS A 101 -4.24 0.88 20.27
C LYS A 101 -4.12 0.25 18.88
N GLY A 102 -5.27 0.04 18.24
CA GLY A 102 -5.36 -0.54 16.91
C GLY A 102 -5.51 0.52 15.82
N SER A 103 -4.84 0.29 14.70
CA SER A 103 -5.05 1.04 13.47
C SER A 103 -5.38 0.07 12.36
N GLY A 104 -6.56 0.24 11.76
CA GLY A 104 -7.08 -0.64 10.71
C GLY A 104 -6.97 -0.02 9.33
N ARG A 105 -6.81 -0.90 8.34
CA ARG A 105 -6.90 -0.58 6.92
C ARG A 105 -7.78 -1.61 6.23
N SER A 106 -8.64 -1.14 5.33
CA SER A 106 -9.61 -1.96 4.60
C SER A 106 -9.26 -2.11 3.14
N ILE A 107 -9.89 -3.10 2.51
CA ILE A 107 -9.90 -3.30 1.06
C ILE A 107 -11.22 -2.74 0.49
N PRO A 108 -11.32 -2.52 -0.84
CA PRO A 108 -12.58 -2.21 -1.50
C PRO A 108 -13.68 -3.23 -1.14
N GLY A 109 -14.92 -2.78 -1.05
CA GLY A 109 -16.05 -3.61 -0.66
C GLY A 109 -16.35 -3.66 0.84
N LEU A 110 -15.39 -3.32 1.72
CA LEU A 110 -15.62 -3.31 3.17
C LEU A 110 -15.52 -1.91 3.77
N HIS A 111 -16.62 -1.45 4.40
CA HIS A 111 -16.62 -0.24 5.22
C HIS A 111 -16.13 -0.56 6.64
N LEU A 112 -14.83 -0.29 6.91
CA LEU A 112 -14.16 -0.73 8.14
C LEU A 112 -14.83 -0.22 9.43
N ARG A 113 -15.20 1.08 9.47
CA ARG A 113 -15.87 1.63 10.63
C ARG A 113 -17.18 0.92 10.95
N ASP A 114 -17.96 0.58 9.92
CA ASP A 114 -19.25 -0.09 10.12
C ASP A 114 -19.06 -1.56 10.55
N ALA A 115 -18.01 -2.22 10.04
CA ALA A 115 -17.62 -3.55 10.51
C ALA A 115 -17.25 -3.52 12.02
N LEU A 116 -16.50 -2.49 12.46
CA LEU A 116 -16.18 -2.31 13.89
C LEU A 116 -17.42 -2.01 14.74
N ASP A 117 -18.38 -1.25 14.21
CA ASP A 117 -19.67 -1.00 14.88
C ASP A 117 -20.45 -2.31 15.08
N LEU A 118 -20.46 -3.18 14.08
CA LEU A 118 -21.08 -4.50 14.20
C LEU A 118 -20.39 -5.38 15.24
N VAL A 119 -19.06 -5.38 15.29
CA VAL A 119 -18.31 -6.09 16.35
C VAL A 119 -18.64 -5.54 17.72
N ALA A 120 -18.67 -4.21 17.86
CA ALA A 120 -19.01 -3.57 19.14
C ALA A 120 -20.44 -3.87 19.63
N LYS A 121 -21.40 -4.01 18.69
CA LYS A 121 -22.77 -4.42 18.98
C LYS A 121 -22.88 -5.89 19.36
N ARG A 122 -22.08 -6.78 18.77
CA ARG A 122 -22.04 -8.22 19.09
C ARG A 122 -21.40 -8.51 20.43
N ALA A 123 -20.42 -7.70 20.85
CA ALA A 123 -19.73 -7.82 22.14
C ALA A 123 -19.60 -6.45 22.81
N PRO A 124 -20.66 -6.00 23.53
CA PRO A 124 -20.63 -4.73 24.23
C PRO A 124 -19.48 -4.68 25.25
N GLY A 125 -18.68 -3.59 25.21
CA GLY A 125 -17.53 -3.38 26.08
C GLY A 125 -16.21 -3.99 25.62
N LEU A 126 -16.19 -4.81 24.57
CA LEU A 126 -14.97 -5.36 23.98
C LEU A 126 -14.12 -4.25 23.35
N ILE A 127 -14.73 -3.40 22.53
CA ILE A 127 -14.10 -2.22 21.96
C ILE A 127 -14.43 -1.03 22.87
N LEU A 128 -13.39 -0.45 23.48
CA LEU A 128 -13.55 0.69 24.38
C LEU A 128 -13.87 1.99 23.62
N ARG A 129 -13.21 2.18 22.48
CA ARG A 129 -13.40 3.32 21.57
C ARG A 129 -13.03 2.93 20.15
N PHE A 130 -13.74 3.43 19.18
CA PHE A 130 -13.37 3.32 17.77
C PHE A 130 -13.87 4.53 16.98
N GLY A 131 -13.29 4.76 15.81
CA GLY A 131 -13.67 5.81 14.88
C GLY A 131 -12.88 5.73 13.59
N GLY A 132 -13.36 6.40 12.57
CA GLY A 132 -12.72 6.40 11.25
C GLY A 132 -13.74 6.41 10.12
N HIS A 133 -13.32 5.90 8.97
CA HIS A 133 -14.06 5.90 7.71
C HIS A 133 -14.01 4.51 7.06
N ALA A 134 -14.49 4.41 5.83
CA ALA A 134 -14.52 3.14 5.10
C ALA A 134 -13.14 2.49 4.96
N ALA A 135 -12.13 3.24 4.54
CA ALA A 135 -10.80 2.70 4.23
C ALA A 135 -9.86 2.57 5.44
N ALA A 136 -10.08 3.35 6.50
CA ALA A 136 -9.19 3.39 7.67
C ALA A 136 -9.97 3.71 8.95
N ALA A 137 -9.65 3.01 10.03
CA ALA A 137 -10.25 3.24 11.33
C ALA A 137 -9.23 2.99 12.45
N GLY A 138 -9.42 3.69 13.57
CA GLY A 138 -8.70 3.46 14.82
C GLY A 138 -9.62 2.87 15.88
N LEU A 139 -9.06 2.05 16.76
CA LEU A 139 -9.80 1.50 17.89
C LEU A 139 -8.91 1.31 19.12
N THR A 140 -9.56 1.14 20.25
CA THR A 140 -8.91 0.79 21.50
C THR A 140 -9.67 -0.37 22.13
N LEU A 141 -8.95 -1.39 22.58
CA LEU A 141 -9.50 -2.50 23.36
C LEU A 141 -8.59 -2.83 24.55
N ARG A 142 -9.05 -3.68 25.47
CA ARG A 142 -8.19 -4.24 26.50
C ARG A 142 -7.37 -5.40 25.94
N SER A 143 -6.16 -5.59 26.43
CA SER A 143 -5.25 -6.63 25.91
C SER A 143 -5.84 -8.03 25.98
N GLU A 144 -6.59 -8.35 27.05
CA GLU A 144 -7.29 -9.63 27.21
C GLU A 144 -8.38 -9.88 26.15
N GLY A 145 -8.88 -8.82 25.52
CA GLY A 145 -9.93 -8.90 24.49
C GLY A 145 -9.42 -9.16 23.08
N LEU A 146 -8.12 -9.21 22.84
CA LEU A 146 -7.56 -9.29 21.47
C LEU A 146 -8.01 -10.55 20.72
N ALA A 147 -7.94 -11.72 21.35
CA ALA A 147 -8.34 -12.98 20.72
C ALA A 147 -9.83 -12.97 20.35
N GLN A 148 -10.70 -12.59 21.27
CA GLN A 148 -12.15 -12.47 21.04
C GLN A 148 -12.45 -11.43 19.94
N PHE A 149 -11.73 -10.32 19.93
CA PHE A 149 -11.85 -9.32 18.87
C PHE A 149 -11.50 -9.92 17.49
N GLY A 150 -10.40 -10.65 17.38
CA GLY A 150 -9.98 -11.31 16.14
C GLY A 150 -11.04 -12.24 15.58
N GLU A 151 -11.60 -13.12 16.40
CA GLU A 151 -12.66 -14.05 16.01
C GLU A 151 -13.96 -13.33 15.56
N LEU A 152 -14.39 -12.32 16.31
CA LEU A 152 -15.59 -11.54 15.99
C LEU A 152 -15.40 -10.66 14.75
N PHE A 153 -14.23 -10.10 14.57
CA PHE A 153 -13.90 -9.30 13.38
C PHE A 153 -13.88 -10.19 12.15
N GLU A 154 -13.22 -11.35 12.22
CA GLU A 154 -13.20 -12.35 11.16
C GLU A 154 -14.61 -12.79 10.77
N SER A 155 -15.42 -13.22 11.74
CA SER A 155 -16.79 -13.67 11.48
C SER A 155 -17.72 -12.58 10.94
N THR A 156 -17.48 -11.32 11.36
CA THR A 156 -18.22 -10.17 10.87
C THR A 156 -17.88 -9.88 9.43
N VAL A 157 -16.60 -9.85 9.09
CA VAL A 157 -16.13 -9.53 7.73
C VAL A 157 -16.48 -10.64 6.74
N ARG A 158 -16.45 -11.93 7.16
CA ARG A 158 -16.98 -13.05 6.34
C ARG A 158 -18.46 -12.89 5.97
N GLY A 159 -19.22 -12.24 6.80
CA GLY A 159 -20.64 -11.95 6.50
C GLY A 159 -20.84 -10.73 5.59
N LEU A 160 -19.80 -9.94 5.35
CA LEU A 160 -19.86 -8.69 4.60
C LEU A 160 -19.17 -8.77 3.24
N LEU A 161 -18.13 -9.60 3.09
CA LEU A 161 -17.35 -9.78 1.86
C LEU A 161 -17.62 -11.15 1.23
N ALA A 162 -17.66 -11.19 -0.08
CA ALA A 162 -17.57 -12.42 -0.84
C ALA A 162 -16.10 -12.85 -1.00
N ALA A 163 -15.85 -14.13 -1.27
CA ALA A 163 -14.50 -14.64 -1.52
C ALA A 163 -13.83 -13.96 -2.74
N SER A 164 -14.62 -13.53 -3.73
CA SER A 164 -14.15 -12.75 -4.88
C SER A 164 -13.57 -11.40 -4.50
N ASP A 165 -14.05 -10.77 -3.42
CA ASP A 165 -13.58 -9.46 -2.97
C ASP A 165 -12.16 -9.52 -2.37
N LEU A 166 -11.75 -10.73 -1.99
CA LEU A 166 -10.41 -11.02 -1.48
C LEU A 166 -9.39 -11.27 -2.60
N ALA A 167 -9.83 -11.41 -3.84
CA ALA A 167 -8.95 -11.48 -4.99
C ALA A 167 -8.53 -10.05 -5.39
N ARG A 168 -7.22 -9.83 -5.42
CA ARG A 168 -6.69 -8.52 -5.86
C ARG A 168 -6.99 -8.34 -7.34
N SER A 169 -7.86 -7.40 -7.67
CA SER A 169 -8.10 -6.95 -9.03
C SER A 169 -7.48 -5.56 -9.26
N ILE A 170 -7.00 -5.33 -10.46
CA ILE A 170 -6.52 -4.02 -10.89
C ILE A 170 -7.43 -3.54 -12.00
N GLU A 171 -8.18 -2.47 -11.74
CA GLU A 171 -8.99 -1.82 -12.75
C GLU A 171 -8.09 -0.99 -13.65
N THR A 172 -8.27 -1.12 -14.97
CA THR A 172 -7.48 -0.40 -15.96
C THR A 172 -8.38 0.25 -16.98
N ASP A 173 -7.90 1.33 -17.61
CA ASP A 173 -8.60 2.04 -18.69
C ASP A 173 -8.45 1.32 -20.05
N GLY A 174 -7.91 0.12 -20.03
CA GLY A 174 -7.71 -0.69 -21.23
C GLY A 174 -6.37 -0.44 -21.92
N PRO A 175 -6.21 -0.89 -23.17
CA PRO A 175 -4.98 -0.74 -23.93
C PRO A 175 -4.80 0.69 -24.42
N LEU A 176 -3.53 1.13 -24.54
CA LEU A 176 -3.19 2.40 -25.18
C LEU A 176 -2.52 2.14 -26.52
N GLU A 177 -3.04 2.73 -27.58
CA GLU A 177 -2.43 2.62 -28.91
C GLU A 177 -1.01 3.20 -28.91
N SER A 178 -0.08 2.54 -29.63
CA SER A 178 1.32 2.96 -29.70
C SER A 178 1.55 4.35 -30.27
N ALA A 179 0.56 4.92 -30.98
CA ALA A 179 0.57 6.30 -31.46
C ALA A 179 0.50 7.31 -30.31
N TYR A 180 -0.20 6.97 -29.22
CA TYR A 180 -0.38 7.85 -28.04
C TYR A 180 0.67 7.59 -26.94
N MET A 181 1.54 6.62 -27.09
CA MET A 181 2.65 6.38 -26.17
C MET A 181 3.80 7.36 -26.46
N ASN A 182 3.57 8.65 -26.20
CA ASN A 182 4.49 9.76 -26.54
C ASN A 182 4.49 10.84 -25.45
N LEU A 183 5.43 11.79 -25.53
CA LEU A 183 5.61 12.86 -24.56
C LEU A 183 4.41 13.84 -24.53
N ASP A 184 3.73 14.05 -25.65
CA ASP A 184 2.60 14.98 -25.69
C ASP A 184 1.40 14.42 -24.92
N THR A 185 1.13 13.12 -25.03
CA THR A 185 0.15 12.44 -24.19
C THR A 185 0.47 12.54 -22.71
N ILE A 186 1.74 12.35 -22.31
CA ILE A 186 2.16 12.49 -20.91
C ILE A 186 1.88 13.92 -20.42
N ARG A 187 2.26 14.94 -21.20
CA ARG A 187 2.02 16.33 -20.85
C ARG A 187 0.54 16.68 -20.72
N LEU A 188 -0.33 16.07 -21.55
CA LEU A 188 -1.77 16.22 -21.39
C LEU A 188 -2.25 15.63 -20.08
N LEU A 189 -1.82 14.40 -19.75
CA LEU A 189 -2.16 13.75 -18.49
C LEU A 189 -1.65 14.51 -17.26
N GLU A 190 -0.46 15.09 -17.32
CA GLU A 190 0.14 15.87 -16.22
C GLU A 190 -0.53 17.22 -15.99
N ARG A 191 -1.27 17.76 -16.97
CA ARG A 191 -2.04 19.00 -16.82
C ARG A 191 -3.36 18.80 -16.10
N GLU A 192 -3.88 17.57 -16.07
CA GLU A 192 -5.15 17.27 -15.43
C GLU A 192 -4.97 17.11 -13.92
N VAL A 193 -6.04 17.34 -13.18
CA VAL A 193 -6.05 17.20 -11.72
C VAL A 193 -6.66 15.85 -11.37
N TRP A 194 -5.81 14.96 -10.88
CA TRP A 194 -6.20 13.62 -10.45
C TRP A 194 -6.41 13.57 -8.93
N GLY A 195 -7.30 12.71 -8.44
CA GLY A 195 -7.60 12.58 -7.03
C GLY A 195 -8.22 11.23 -6.65
N GLN A 196 -8.64 11.10 -5.42
CA GLN A 196 -9.12 9.82 -4.86
C GLN A 196 -10.35 9.27 -5.60
N GLY A 197 -11.28 10.13 -6.05
CA GLY A 197 -12.47 9.73 -6.82
C GLY A 197 -12.28 9.79 -8.33
N PHE A 198 -11.12 10.23 -8.81
CA PHE A 198 -10.77 10.34 -10.22
C PHE A 198 -9.27 10.10 -10.39
N PRO A 199 -8.82 8.83 -10.34
CA PRO A 199 -7.40 8.48 -10.41
C PRO A 199 -6.81 8.72 -11.80
N GLN A 200 -5.49 8.92 -11.86
CA GLN A 200 -4.77 8.99 -13.13
C GLN A 200 -4.95 7.68 -13.91
N PRO A 201 -5.12 7.73 -15.25
CA PRO A 201 -5.31 6.55 -16.07
C PRO A 201 -4.22 5.49 -15.87
N LEU A 202 -4.66 4.24 -15.78
CA LEU A 202 -3.83 3.05 -15.72
C LEU A 202 -4.10 2.19 -16.95
N PHE A 203 -3.14 2.09 -17.84
CA PHE A 203 -3.27 1.33 -19.07
C PHE A 203 -2.85 -0.12 -18.89
N CYS A 204 -3.35 -1.01 -19.75
CA CYS A 204 -3.00 -2.42 -19.71
C CYS A 204 -2.78 -2.99 -21.10
N ASP A 205 -1.54 -3.43 -21.38
CA ASP A 205 -1.15 -3.94 -22.68
C ASP A 205 -0.28 -5.19 -22.59
N ARG A 206 -0.19 -5.92 -23.70
CA ARG A 206 0.76 -7.02 -23.88
C ARG A 206 2.07 -6.47 -24.44
N PHE A 207 3.18 -6.94 -23.86
CA PHE A 207 4.53 -6.58 -24.29
C PHE A 207 5.41 -7.81 -24.37
N ALA A 208 6.31 -7.83 -25.36
CA ALA A 208 7.48 -8.69 -25.32
C ALA A 208 8.56 -8.04 -24.45
N VAL A 209 9.27 -8.84 -23.66
CA VAL A 209 10.36 -8.37 -22.79
C VAL A 209 11.68 -8.58 -23.53
N ALA A 210 12.24 -7.51 -24.08
CA ALA A 210 13.51 -7.56 -24.81
C ALA A 210 14.72 -7.70 -23.86
N SER A 211 14.67 -7.03 -22.70
CA SER A 211 15.68 -7.15 -21.66
C SER A 211 15.15 -6.70 -20.33
N GLN A 212 15.80 -7.13 -19.24
CA GLN A 212 15.50 -6.71 -17.87
C GLN A 212 16.78 -6.68 -17.04
N ARG A 213 16.87 -5.75 -16.09
CA ARG A 213 17.99 -5.65 -15.17
C ARG A 213 17.56 -4.97 -13.85
N ALA A 214 18.19 -5.37 -12.77
CA ALA A 214 18.03 -4.67 -11.50
C ALA A 214 18.67 -3.27 -11.55
N VAL A 215 18.04 -2.30 -10.90
CA VAL A 215 18.54 -0.93 -10.71
C VAL A 215 18.41 -0.59 -9.23
N GLY A 216 19.56 -0.27 -8.62
CA GLY A 216 19.63 -0.23 -7.16
C GLY A 216 19.27 -1.60 -6.57
N ASP A 217 18.89 -1.62 -5.30
CA ASP A 217 18.62 -2.88 -4.57
C ASP A 217 17.14 -3.30 -4.63
N LYS A 218 16.27 -2.50 -5.30
CA LYS A 218 14.81 -2.65 -5.12
C LYS A 218 13.98 -2.48 -6.40
N HIS A 219 14.57 -2.15 -7.54
CA HIS A 219 13.82 -1.80 -8.74
C HIS A 219 14.22 -2.68 -9.93
N LEU A 220 13.26 -3.00 -10.78
CA LEU A 220 13.50 -3.70 -12.03
C LEU A 220 13.28 -2.75 -13.21
N LYS A 221 14.32 -2.53 -14.02
CA LYS A 221 14.24 -1.80 -15.27
C LYS A 221 14.07 -2.81 -16.41
N LEU A 222 13.11 -2.55 -17.30
CA LEU A 222 12.78 -3.40 -18.42
C LEU A 222 12.88 -2.60 -19.73
N ARG A 223 13.14 -3.31 -20.81
CA ARG A 223 12.89 -2.84 -22.18
C ARG A 223 11.76 -3.67 -22.75
N LEU A 224 10.63 -3.04 -22.98
CA LEU A 224 9.40 -3.66 -23.46
C LEU A 224 9.19 -3.33 -24.93
N GLN A 225 8.61 -4.27 -25.69
CA GLN A 225 8.30 -4.08 -27.11
C GLN A 225 6.81 -4.26 -27.36
N LYS A 226 6.24 -3.33 -28.13
CA LYS A 226 4.86 -3.38 -28.62
C LYS A 226 4.81 -2.72 -30.00
N ASP A 227 4.13 -3.35 -30.96
CA ASP A 227 3.91 -2.85 -32.34
C ASP A 227 5.20 -2.38 -33.03
N GLY A 228 6.29 -3.16 -32.86
CA GLY A 228 7.60 -2.85 -33.45
C GLY A 228 8.36 -1.70 -32.77
N LYS A 229 7.79 -1.05 -31.74
CA LYS A 229 8.44 0.01 -30.95
C LYS A 229 8.98 -0.54 -29.65
N SER A 230 10.04 0.10 -29.14
CA SER A 230 10.68 -0.25 -27.87
C SER A 230 10.47 0.86 -26.85
N TYR A 231 10.11 0.49 -25.62
CA TYR A 231 9.83 1.39 -24.51
C TYR A 231 10.69 1.04 -23.30
N GLU A 232 11.28 2.04 -22.67
CA GLU A 232 11.88 1.88 -21.35
C GLU A 232 10.77 1.75 -20.30
N ALA A 233 10.91 0.78 -19.42
CA ALA A 233 9.95 0.57 -18.34
C ALA A 233 10.66 0.36 -17.00
N ILE A 234 9.99 0.69 -15.92
CA ILE A 234 10.48 0.50 -14.55
C ILE A 234 9.37 -0.06 -13.66
N ARG A 235 9.70 -1.05 -12.86
CA ARG A 235 8.88 -1.49 -11.72
C ARG A 235 9.61 -1.15 -10.44
N PHE A 236 8.99 -0.33 -9.62
CA PHE A 236 9.54 0.08 -8.34
C PHE A 236 9.28 -0.98 -7.26
N ASN A 237 10.22 -1.10 -6.32
CA ASN A 237 10.12 -1.95 -5.12
C ASN A 237 9.81 -3.43 -5.42
N SER A 238 10.25 -3.92 -6.56
CA SER A 238 10.14 -5.34 -6.94
C SER A 238 11.30 -5.73 -7.83
N LEU A 239 11.91 -6.86 -7.53
CA LEU A 239 12.97 -7.51 -8.33
C LEU A 239 12.44 -8.80 -8.98
N ALA A 240 11.14 -9.10 -8.87
CA ALA A 240 10.56 -10.28 -9.48
C ALA A 240 10.83 -10.26 -11.00
N PRO A 241 11.44 -11.30 -11.57
CA PRO A 241 11.77 -11.32 -12.99
C PRO A 241 10.50 -11.43 -13.84
N ALA A 242 10.45 -10.70 -14.94
CA ALA A 242 9.41 -10.84 -15.94
C ALA A 242 9.71 -12.00 -16.88
N GLY A 243 8.69 -12.70 -17.37
CA GLY A 243 8.81 -13.69 -18.46
C GLY A 243 9.11 -13.04 -19.80
N ALA A 244 9.23 -13.84 -20.85
CA ALA A 244 9.51 -13.36 -22.20
C ALA A 244 8.38 -12.46 -22.77
N ALA A 245 7.14 -12.68 -22.33
CA ALA A 245 5.99 -11.84 -22.65
C ALA A 245 5.16 -11.60 -21.39
N ILE A 246 4.69 -10.38 -21.22
CA ILE A 246 3.87 -9.97 -20.08
C ILE A 246 2.64 -9.18 -20.54
N ARG A 247 1.59 -9.25 -19.75
CA ARG A 247 0.49 -8.28 -19.74
C ARG A 247 0.71 -7.38 -18.55
N ALA A 248 0.99 -6.11 -18.79
CA ALA A 248 1.37 -5.16 -17.77
C ALA A 248 0.34 -4.04 -17.61
N ALA A 249 0.00 -3.73 -16.36
CA ALA A 249 -0.69 -2.52 -15.96
C ALA A 249 0.36 -1.43 -15.71
N TYR A 250 0.24 -0.28 -16.39
CA TYR A 250 1.29 0.75 -16.37
C TYR A 250 0.72 2.17 -16.53
N ARG A 251 1.51 3.14 -16.07
CA ARG A 251 1.31 4.56 -16.36
C ARG A 251 2.42 5.08 -17.25
N LEU A 252 2.08 6.12 -18.02
CA LEU A 252 3.09 6.86 -18.77
C LEU A 252 3.77 7.88 -17.84
N ALA A 253 5.08 8.01 -17.96
CA ALA A 253 5.86 9.03 -17.26
C ALA A 253 6.97 9.59 -18.16
N VAL A 254 7.45 10.79 -17.85
CA VAL A 254 8.67 11.35 -18.46
C VAL A 254 9.86 10.79 -17.71
N ASN A 255 10.81 10.22 -18.44
CA ASN A 255 12.14 9.95 -17.95
C ASN A 255 13.08 11.00 -18.51
N GLU A 256 13.77 11.74 -17.65
CA GLU A 256 14.77 12.72 -18.05
C GLU A 256 16.15 12.22 -17.63
N TYR A 257 17.02 12.08 -18.61
CA TYR A 257 18.41 11.70 -18.39
C TYR A 257 19.33 12.55 -19.26
N ASN A 258 20.31 13.24 -18.64
CA ASN A 258 21.23 14.18 -19.29
C ASN A 258 20.52 15.25 -20.15
N GLY A 259 19.39 15.77 -19.68
CA GLY A 259 18.58 16.77 -20.40
C GLY A 259 17.76 16.24 -21.56
N VAL A 260 17.79 14.93 -21.82
CA VAL A 260 16.94 14.29 -22.85
C VAL A 260 15.72 13.67 -22.19
N GLN A 261 14.54 14.10 -22.62
CA GLN A 261 13.27 13.53 -22.21
C GLN A 261 12.85 12.37 -23.09
N SER A 262 12.37 11.30 -22.48
CA SER A 262 11.87 10.10 -23.15
C SER A 262 10.65 9.55 -22.43
N VAL A 263 9.83 8.77 -23.14
CA VAL A 263 8.71 8.04 -22.55
C VAL A 263 9.24 6.89 -21.69
N GLN A 264 8.72 6.77 -20.48
CA GLN A 264 8.93 5.64 -19.59
C GLN A 264 7.59 5.06 -19.16
N LEU A 265 7.50 3.75 -19.12
CA LEU A 265 6.36 3.02 -18.56
C LEU A 265 6.65 2.72 -17.09
N VAL A 266 5.86 3.27 -16.19
CA VAL A 266 5.89 2.92 -14.78
C VAL A 266 4.94 1.73 -14.60
N VAL A 267 5.51 0.54 -14.47
CA VAL A 267 4.73 -0.70 -14.35
C VAL A 267 4.33 -0.89 -12.89
N GLU A 268 3.02 -0.97 -12.65
CA GLU A 268 2.47 -1.24 -11.32
C GLU A 268 2.39 -2.73 -11.04
N GLU A 269 1.93 -3.52 -12.03
CA GLU A 269 1.83 -4.96 -11.91
C GLU A 269 1.92 -5.63 -13.29
N TRP A 270 2.26 -6.90 -13.34
CA TRP A 270 2.17 -7.72 -14.55
C TRP A 270 1.82 -9.17 -14.26
N GLU A 271 1.28 -9.82 -15.26
CA GLU A 271 1.11 -11.26 -15.32
C GLU A 271 1.82 -11.83 -16.58
N SER A 272 2.16 -13.12 -16.54
CA SER A 272 2.73 -13.77 -17.73
C SER A 272 1.68 -13.81 -18.83
N ALA A 273 2.01 -13.25 -20.00
CA ALA A 273 1.15 -13.38 -21.17
C ALA A 273 1.39 -14.75 -21.81
N LYS A 274 0.32 -15.50 -21.97
CA LYS A 274 0.31 -16.74 -22.76
C LYS A 274 0.32 -16.43 -24.24
#